data_020edfa4fc96377370dace54aaf9b284
#
_entry.id   020edfa4fc96377370dace54aaf9b284
#
_cell.length_a   1.000
_cell.length_b   1.000
_cell.length_c   1.000
_cell.angle_alpha   90.00
_cell.angle_beta   90.00
_cell.angle_gamma   90.00
#
_symmetry.space_group_name_H-M   'P 1'
#
loop_
_entity.id
_entity.type
_entity.pdbx_description
1 polymer ?
#
loop_
_entity_poly.entity_id
_entity_poly.type
_entity_poly.pdbx_seq_one_letter_code
_entity_poly.pdbx_strand_id
1 'polypeptide(L)'
;MTMTQDMELWSLVTNASFLVKAVMLLLLAVSFMSWMFIFRKWMTIRSARAQTEQFEREFWSGNDINSLYQGSVNNRHNIGSLERIFEAGYREFTKLRAQRGTDASTMVDGARRAMRATYQREMDHLESHLSFQIGRASCRERV
;
A
#
# COMPACT_ATOMS: atom_id res chain seq x y z
N MET A 1 7.76 -34.58 31.26
CA MET A 1 6.36 -34.37 31.73
C MET A 1 5.44 -33.76 30.66
N THR A 2 5.87 -33.54 29.45
CA THR A 2 5.08 -32.89 28.37
C THR A 2 4.37 -33.87 27.42
N MET A 3 4.88 -35.06 27.23
CA MET A 3 4.30 -36.04 26.28
C MET A 3 2.97 -36.68 26.71
N THR A 4 2.68 -36.72 28.00
CA THR A 4 1.39 -37.24 28.50
C THR A 4 0.24 -36.25 28.30
N GLN A 5 0.49 -34.96 28.35
CA GLN A 5 -0.54 -33.93 28.13
C GLN A 5 -0.98 -33.84 26.64
N ASP A 6 -0.06 -34.06 25.72
CA ASP A 6 -0.39 -34.04 24.28
C ASP A 6 -1.30 -35.21 23.89
N MET A 7 -1.12 -36.37 24.51
CA MET A 7 -1.97 -37.54 24.29
C MET A 7 -3.38 -37.35 24.85
N GLU A 8 -3.52 -36.66 25.99
CA GLU A 8 -4.83 -36.36 26.58
C GLU A 8 -5.61 -35.34 25.73
N LEU A 9 -4.95 -34.32 25.20
CA LEU A 9 -5.60 -33.35 24.33
C LEU A 9 -6.11 -33.99 23.01
N TRP A 10 -5.34 -34.88 22.43
CA TRP A 10 -5.77 -35.63 21.24
C TRP A 10 -6.96 -36.54 21.54
N SER A 11 -6.96 -37.22 22.68
CA SER A 11 -8.06 -38.08 23.10
C SER A 11 -9.33 -37.31 23.41
N LEU A 12 -9.20 -36.09 23.97
CA LEU A 12 -10.34 -35.18 24.21
C LEU A 12 -10.96 -34.71 22.90
N VAL A 13 -10.14 -34.38 21.91
CA VAL A 13 -10.63 -33.95 20.60
C VAL A 13 -11.28 -35.09 19.83
N THR A 14 -10.73 -36.30 19.89
CA THR A 14 -11.29 -37.47 19.19
C THR A 14 -12.61 -37.95 19.81
N ASN A 15 -12.74 -37.88 21.13
CA ASN A 15 -13.94 -38.30 21.86
C ASN A 15 -14.99 -37.17 22.00
N ALA A 16 -14.70 -35.94 21.56
CA ALA A 16 -15.62 -34.83 21.59
C ALA A 16 -16.84 -35.09 20.69
N SER A 17 -18.00 -34.61 21.13
CA SER A 17 -19.22 -34.63 20.32
C SER A 17 -19.04 -33.95 18.97
N PHE A 18 -19.76 -34.40 17.95
CA PHE A 18 -19.75 -33.83 16.61
C PHE A 18 -19.93 -32.30 16.62
N LEU A 19 -20.78 -31.77 17.50
CA LEU A 19 -20.99 -30.34 17.66
C LEU A 19 -19.72 -29.60 18.10
N VAL A 20 -19.00 -30.14 19.08
CA VAL A 20 -17.75 -29.54 19.58
C VAL A 20 -16.66 -29.53 18.48
N LYS A 21 -16.55 -30.61 17.71
CA LYS A 21 -15.62 -30.70 16.56
C LYS A 21 -15.96 -29.63 15.50
N ALA A 22 -17.23 -29.43 15.19
CA ALA A 22 -17.67 -28.42 14.26
C ALA A 22 -17.30 -26.99 14.71
N VAL A 23 -17.52 -26.68 15.99
CA VAL A 23 -17.14 -25.37 16.58
C VAL A 23 -15.62 -25.18 16.56
N MET A 24 -14.84 -26.19 16.92
CA MET A 24 -13.38 -26.09 16.88
C MET A 24 -12.84 -25.86 15.45
N LEU A 25 -13.38 -26.57 14.46
CA LEU A 25 -13.01 -26.37 13.05
C LEU A 25 -13.38 -24.96 12.56
N LEU A 26 -14.54 -24.45 12.96
CA LEU A 26 -14.97 -23.10 12.59
C LEU A 26 -14.03 -22.04 13.19
N LEU A 27 -13.67 -22.17 14.48
CA LEU A 27 -12.71 -21.26 15.12
C LEU A 27 -11.32 -21.33 14.47
N LEU A 28 -10.86 -22.51 14.13
CA LEU A 28 -9.60 -22.70 13.40
C LEU A 28 -9.65 -22.04 12.02
N ALA A 29 -10.75 -22.20 11.28
CA ALA A 29 -10.93 -21.59 9.98
C ALA A 29 -10.92 -20.06 10.06
N VAL A 30 -11.63 -19.46 11.03
CA VAL A 30 -11.65 -18.01 11.26
C VAL A 30 -10.26 -17.50 11.65
N SER A 31 -9.54 -18.23 12.51
CA SER A 31 -8.17 -17.90 12.91
C SER A 31 -7.22 -17.91 11.73
N PHE A 32 -7.29 -18.93 10.89
CA PHE A 32 -6.47 -19.06 9.69
C PHE A 32 -6.76 -17.94 8.67
N MET A 33 -8.04 -17.62 8.50
CA MET A 33 -8.48 -16.54 7.61
C MET A 33 -7.95 -15.18 8.08
N SER A 34 -8.02 -14.90 9.39
CA SER A 34 -7.45 -13.71 10.00
C SER A 34 -5.95 -13.60 9.74
N TRP A 35 -5.22 -14.69 9.92
CA TRP A 35 -3.76 -14.73 9.67
C TRP A 35 -3.42 -14.45 8.21
N MET A 36 -4.21 -15.02 7.30
CA MET A 36 -4.04 -14.80 5.85
C MET A 36 -4.24 -13.31 5.46
N PHE A 37 -5.23 -12.62 6.05
CA PHE A 37 -5.42 -11.19 5.84
C PHE A 37 -4.26 -10.34 6.36
N ILE A 38 -3.74 -10.65 7.54
CA ILE A 38 -2.59 -9.97 8.13
C ILE A 38 -1.36 -10.14 7.24
N PHE A 39 -1.11 -11.37 6.77
CA PHE A 39 0.05 -11.68 5.92
C PHE A 39 -0.02 -10.97 4.56
N ARG A 40 -1.20 -10.96 3.93
CA ARG A 40 -1.41 -10.22 2.66
C ARG A 40 -1.15 -8.72 2.85
N LYS A 41 -1.68 -8.12 3.91
CA LYS A 41 -1.47 -6.70 4.20
C LYS A 41 0.00 -6.38 4.48
N TRP A 42 0.68 -7.22 5.23
CA TRP A 42 2.11 -7.08 5.50
C TRP A 42 2.97 -7.14 4.22
N MET A 43 2.67 -8.11 3.33
CA MET A 43 3.36 -8.24 2.05
C MET A 43 3.14 -7.01 1.14
N THR A 44 1.93 -6.47 1.10
CA THR A 44 1.61 -5.26 0.32
C THR A 44 2.41 -4.05 0.80
N ILE A 45 2.49 -3.84 2.13
CA ILE A 45 3.26 -2.72 2.70
C ILE A 45 4.76 -2.90 2.45
N ARG A 46 5.27 -4.11 2.57
CA ARG A 46 6.69 -4.41 2.31
C ARG A 46 7.05 -4.16 0.84
N SER A 47 6.19 -4.57 -0.09
CA SER A 47 6.36 -4.31 -1.52
C SER A 47 6.37 -2.81 -1.84
N ALA A 48 5.45 -2.04 -1.28
CA ALA A 48 5.38 -0.60 -1.48
C ALA A 48 6.64 0.12 -0.96
N ARG A 49 7.18 -0.31 0.18
CA ARG A 49 8.44 0.24 0.71
C ARG A 49 9.63 -0.10 -0.19
N ALA A 50 9.73 -1.34 -0.64
CA ALA A 50 10.82 -1.76 -1.52
C ALA A 50 10.84 -0.97 -2.84
N GLN A 51 9.68 -0.70 -3.43
CA GLN A 51 9.55 0.13 -4.63
C GLN A 51 10.01 1.58 -4.37
N THR A 52 9.61 2.16 -3.26
CA THR A 52 10.03 3.52 -2.88
C THR A 52 11.55 3.60 -2.69
N GLU A 53 12.15 2.64 -1.98
CA GLU A 53 13.61 2.59 -1.76
C GLU A 53 14.39 2.33 -3.05
N GLN A 54 13.84 1.55 -3.97
CA GLN A 54 14.47 1.31 -5.27
C GLN A 54 14.45 2.58 -6.11
N PHE A 55 13.31 3.26 -6.21
CA PHE A 55 13.20 4.53 -6.92
C PHE A 55 14.12 5.60 -6.33
N GLU A 56 14.19 5.70 -5.02
CA GLU A 56 15.06 6.65 -4.33
C GLU A 56 16.55 6.39 -4.63
N ARG A 57 16.97 5.13 -4.62
CA ARG A 57 18.34 4.76 -5.03
C ARG A 57 18.65 5.09 -6.47
N GLU A 58 17.74 4.82 -7.39
CA GLU A 58 17.90 5.13 -8.81
C GLU A 58 17.94 6.65 -9.04
N PHE A 59 17.12 7.40 -8.34
CA PHE A 59 17.09 8.86 -8.41
C PHE A 59 18.42 9.48 -7.92
N TRP A 60 18.96 9.02 -6.79
CA TRP A 60 20.20 9.54 -6.23
C TRP A 60 21.48 8.96 -6.89
N SER A 61 21.37 7.89 -7.66
CA SER A 61 22.53 7.34 -8.40
C SER A 61 23.00 8.20 -9.58
N GLY A 62 22.29 9.28 -9.88
CA GLY A 62 22.62 10.19 -10.96
C GLY A 62 22.26 9.69 -12.34
N ASN A 63 21.40 8.68 -12.43
CA ASN A 63 20.84 8.21 -13.70
C ASN A 63 20.06 9.33 -14.39
N ASP A 64 19.98 9.27 -15.72
CA ASP A 64 19.25 10.23 -16.52
C ASP A 64 17.77 10.28 -16.07
N ILE A 65 17.34 11.47 -15.65
CA ILE A 65 15.97 11.73 -15.19
C ILE A 65 14.93 11.31 -16.24
N ASN A 66 15.30 11.39 -17.50
CA ASN A 66 14.44 10.97 -18.60
C ASN A 66 14.25 9.43 -18.63
N SER A 67 15.31 8.67 -18.33
CA SER A 67 15.21 7.21 -18.24
C SER A 67 14.30 6.76 -17.08
N LEU A 68 14.38 7.44 -15.94
CA LEU A 68 13.48 7.22 -14.80
C LEU A 68 12.02 7.53 -15.16
N TYR A 69 11.77 8.61 -15.89
CA TYR A 69 10.45 8.93 -16.38
C TYR A 69 9.90 7.90 -17.36
N GLN A 70 10.70 7.41 -18.29
CA GLN A 70 10.31 6.35 -19.22
C GLN A 70 10.02 5.04 -18.49
N GLY A 71 10.82 4.72 -17.48
CA GLY A 71 10.59 3.56 -16.62
C GLY A 71 9.26 3.64 -15.88
N SER A 72 8.93 4.79 -15.31
CA SER A 72 7.65 5.00 -14.60
C SER A 72 6.45 4.95 -15.53
N VAL A 73 6.54 5.50 -16.75
CA VAL A 73 5.46 5.46 -17.75
C VAL A 73 5.21 4.03 -18.25
N ASN A 74 6.26 3.23 -18.46
CA ASN A 74 6.12 1.86 -18.93
C ASN A 74 5.54 0.91 -17.88
N ASN A 75 5.74 1.20 -16.60
CA ASN A 75 5.38 0.32 -15.49
C ASN A 75 4.13 0.77 -14.71
N ARG A 76 3.21 1.50 -15.37
CA ARG A 76 2.03 2.16 -14.76
C ARG A 76 1.16 1.31 -13.84
N HIS A 77 1.18 -0.01 -13.97
CA HIS A 77 0.37 -0.91 -13.16
C HIS A 77 0.96 -1.21 -11.77
N ASN A 78 2.26 -0.93 -11.57
CA ASN A 78 3.00 -1.21 -10.34
C ASN A 78 3.77 -0.02 -9.79
N ILE A 79 3.35 1.21 -10.13
CA ILE A 79 4.04 2.44 -9.74
C ILE A 79 3.75 2.78 -8.28
N GLY A 80 4.81 3.03 -7.49
CA GLY A 80 4.72 3.57 -6.14
C GLY A 80 4.17 5.00 -6.13
N SER A 81 3.64 5.44 -4.98
CA SER A 81 3.11 6.81 -4.84
C SER A 81 4.18 7.88 -5.12
N LEU A 82 5.43 7.61 -4.75
CA LEU A 82 6.55 8.53 -5.00
C LEU A 82 6.83 8.71 -6.50
N GLU A 83 6.82 7.63 -7.27
CA GLU A 83 7.00 7.66 -8.72
C GLU A 83 5.87 8.43 -9.41
N ARG A 84 4.62 8.30 -8.95
CA ARG A 84 3.48 9.07 -9.49
C ARG A 84 3.64 10.56 -9.28
N ILE A 85 4.11 10.95 -8.10
CA ILE A 85 4.39 12.35 -7.76
C ILE A 85 5.50 12.88 -8.68
N PHE A 86 6.57 12.11 -8.86
CA PHE A 86 7.68 12.46 -9.76
C PHE A 86 7.20 12.55 -11.21
N GLU A 87 6.45 11.57 -11.72
CA GLU A 87 5.89 11.58 -13.08
C GLU A 87 5.07 12.85 -13.34
N ALA A 88 4.21 13.23 -12.39
CA ALA A 88 3.38 14.42 -12.52
C ALA A 88 4.22 15.71 -12.60
N GLY A 89 5.25 15.83 -11.76
CA GLY A 89 6.15 16.97 -11.75
C GLY A 89 6.99 17.06 -13.01
N TYR A 90 7.58 15.94 -13.45
CA TYR A 90 8.40 15.90 -14.64
C TYR A 90 7.62 16.16 -15.93
N ARG A 91 6.37 15.66 -16.00
CA ARG A 91 5.46 15.94 -17.12
C ARG A 91 5.15 17.42 -17.23
N GLU A 92 4.86 18.09 -16.12
CA GLU A 92 4.60 19.53 -16.13
C GLU A 92 5.86 20.33 -16.47
N PHE A 93 7.01 19.93 -15.94
CA PHE A 93 8.30 20.54 -16.27
C PHE A 93 8.61 20.46 -17.78
N THR A 94 8.47 19.29 -18.39
CA THR A 94 8.73 19.10 -19.83
C THR A 94 7.74 19.88 -20.70
N LYS A 95 6.49 19.96 -20.28
CA LYS A 95 5.45 20.76 -20.96
C LYS A 95 5.80 22.26 -20.96
N LEU A 96 6.19 22.79 -19.80
CA LEU A 96 6.59 24.20 -19.68
C LEU A 96 7.89 24.49 -20.43
N ARG A 97 8.84 23.56 -20.42
CA ARG A 97 10.08 23.66 -21.19
C ARG A 97 9.83 23.72 -22.70
N ALA A 98 8.80 23.05 -23.20
CA ALA A 98 8.43 23.10 -24.62
C ALA A 98 7.81 24.45 -25.02
N GLN A 99 7.32 25.24 -24.06
CA GLN A 99 6.78 26.58 -24.31
C GLN A 99 7.96 27.59 -24.42
N ARG A 100 8.13 28.18 -25.60
CA ARG A 100 9.17 29.21 -25.84
C ARG A 100 8.93 30.42 -24.96
N GLY A 101 9.94 30.82 -24.17
CA GLY A 101 9.89 32.03 -23.33
C GLY A 101 9.50 31.80 -21.88
N THR A 102 9.36 30.56 -21.43
CA THR A 102 9.11 30.25 -20.02
C THR A 102 10.41 30.33 -19.22
N ASP A 103 10.40 31.14 -18.15
CA ASP A 103 11.53 31.31 -17.26
C ASP A 103 11.79 30.04 -16.43
N ALA A 104 13.05 29.75 -16.10
CA ALA A 104 13.44 28.55 -15.34
C ALA A 104 12.72 28.45 -13.97
N SER A 105 12.52 29.61 -13.31
CA SER A 105 11.77 29.69 -12.06
C SER A 105 10.33 29.24 -12.22
N THR A 106 9.66 29.67 -13.28
CA THR A 106 8.28 29.30 -13.61
C THR A 106 8.15 27.79 -13.91
N MET A 107 9.13 27.19 -14.58
CA MET A 107 9.15 25.75 -14.83
C MET A 107 9.25 24.94 -13.54
N VAL A 108 10.13 25.36 -12.63
CA VAL A 108 10.30 24.69 -11.33
C VAL A 108 9.05 24.86 -10.44
N ASP A 109 8.45 26.05 -10.43
CA ASP A 109 7.24 26.30 -9.65
C ASP A 109 6.02 25.55 -10.21
N GLY A 110 5.91 25.40 -11.51
CA GLY A 110 4.89 24.58 -12.15
C GLY A 110 5.03 23.10 -11.77
N ALA A 111 6.24 22.56 -11.89
CA ALA A 111 6.53 21.19 -11.47
C ALA A 111 6.22 20.97 -9.98
N ARG A 112 6.64 21.88 -9.11
CA ARG A 112 6.36 21.83 -7.66
C ARG A 112 4.87 21.82 -7.36
N ARG A 113 4.07 22.64 -8.05
CA ARG A 113 2.60 22.66 -7.90
C ARG A 113 1.97 21.33 -8.34
N ALA A 114 2.40 20.78 -9.46
CA ALA A 114 1.92 19.49 -9.96
C ALA A 114 2.24 18.33 -8.99
N MET A 115 3.46 18.31 -8.46
CA MET A 115 3.87 17.33 -7.43
C MET A 115 3.02 17.45 -6.16
N ARG A 116 2.79 18.67 -5.67
CA ARG A 116 1.98 18.91 -4.45
C ARG A 116 0.53 18.49 -4.65
N ALA A 117 -0.07 18.79 -5.81
CA ALA A 117 -1.44 18.37 -6.12
C ALA A 117 -1.56 16.83 -6.19
N THR A 118 -0.57 16.15 -6.76
CA THR A 118 -0.56 14.68 -6.83
C THR A 118 -0.32 14.08 -5.46
N TYR A 119 0.58 14.65 -4.66
CA TYR A 119 0.79 14.25 -3.27
C TYR A 119 -0.51 14.30 -2.44
N GLN A 120 -1.27 15.38 -2.55
CA GLN A 120 -2.56 15.50 -1.85
C GLN A 120 -3.55 14.43 -2.30
N ARG A 121 -3.64 14.15 -3.61
CA ARG A 121 -4.51 13.07 -4.13
C ARG A 121 -4.11 11.69 -3.62
N GLU A 122 -2.81 11.40 -3.53
CA GLU A 122 -2.32 10.13 -2.97
C GLU A 122 -2.64 10.03 -1.46
N MET A 123 -2.53 11.14 -0.72
CA MET A 123 -2.92 11.20 0.70
C MET A 123 -4.42 11.00 0.88
N ASP A 124 -5.26 11.71 0.10
CA ASP A 124 -6.72 11.55 0.14
C ASP A 124 -7.14 10.12 -0.19
N HIS A 125 -6.45 9.47 -1.14
CA HIS A 125 -6.69 8.07 -1.48
C HIS A 125 -6.35 7.13 -0.32
N LEU A 126 -5.27 7.38 0.40
CA LEU A 126 -4.90 6.61 1.59
C LEU A 126 -5.88 6.84 2.74
N GLU A 127 -6.30 8.10 2.96
CA GLU A 127 -7.26 8.46 4.00
C GLU A 127 -8.67 7.93 3.72
N SER A 128 -9.10 7.91 2.45
CA SER A 128 -10.41 7.38 2.08
C SER A 128 -10.56 5.89 2.41
N HIS A 129 -9.48 5.13 2.31
CA HIS A 129 -9.46 3.73 2.75
C HIS A 129 -9.51 3.58 4.29
N LEU A 130 -9.03 4.56 5.04
CA LEU A 130 -9.07 4.58 6.51
C LEU A 130 -10.40 5.16 7.01
N SER A 131 -10.91 6.23 6.43
CA SER A 131 -12.15 6.90 6.87
C SER A 131 -13.40 6.08 6.57
N PHE A 132 -13.37 5.21 5.56
CA PHE A 132 -14.47 4.26 5.32
C PHE A 132 -14.67 3.28 6.50
N GLN A 133 -13.61 2.95 7.24
CA GLN A 133 -13.70 2.15 8.47
C GLN A 133 -14.19 2.98 9.66
N ILE A 134 -13.83 4.25 9.74
CA ILE A 134 -14.20 5.13 10.86
C ILE A 134 -15.60 5.74 10.66
N GLY A 135 -15.98 6.10 9.44
CA GLY A 135 -17.29 6.66 9.12
C GLY A 135 -18.46 5.72 9.38
N ARG A 136 -18.27 4.40 9.27
CA ARG A 136 -19.29 3.40 9.64
C ARG A 136 -19.50 3.26 11.14
N ALA A 137 -18.47 3.53 11.94
CA ALA A 137 -18.57 3.50 13.40
C ALA A 137 -19.26 4.76 13.95
N SER A 138 -19.03 5.91 13.33
CA SER A 138 -19.56 7.20 13.80
C SER A 138 -21.03 7.44 13.42
N CYS A 139 -21.53 6.85 12.33
CA CYS A 139 -22.94 6.96 11.96
C CYS A 139 -23.88 6.12 12.82
N ARG A 140 -23.38 5.19 13.64
CA ARG A 140 -24.20 4.33 14.48
C ARG A 140 -24.50 4.95 15.86
N GLU A 141 -23.89 6.07 16.19
CA GLU A 141 -23.98 6.69 17.53
C GLU A 141 -24.87 7.94 17.59
N ARG A 142 -25.60 8.23 16.50
CA ARG A 142 -26.61 9.30 16.48
C ARG A 142 -27.98 8.77 16.09
N VAL A 143 -28.55 7.94 16.95
CA VAL A 143 -30.00 7.74 17.03
C VAL A 143 -30.38 7.67 18.50
#